data_8f061f6b98328e72e65aa5c7feee6285
#
_entry.id   8f061f6b98328e72e65aa5c7feee6285
#
_cell.length_a   1.000
_cell.length_b   1.000
_cell.length_c   1.000
_cell.angle_alpha   90.00
_cell.angle_beta   90.00
_cell.angle_gamma   90.00
#
_symmetry.space_group_name_H-M   'P 1'
#
loop_
_entity.id
_entity.type
_entity.pdbx_description
1 polymer ?
#
loop_
_entity_poly.entity_id
_entity_poly.type
_entity_poly.pdbx_seq_one_letter_code
_entity_poly.pdbx_strand_id
1 'polypeptide(L)'
;MRGKKQTAAVVLAVILAVTAGMPHSTVYAEPDSTGNAQSADAAADDTRKEEKKEEDMTPEELEKKAEEDAYKMEIQSNSWKNWPQGPGTYGEAAIVMDAGTGSILYAKNIDGHEYPASITKVLTSLIALKYGSLSDQVTFSNDCISFMQPGDSSVGLKEGNVISLEQALYATLLASANEAAYAVAENVGKNAGHDYNWFIQQMNEECKSLGGENSNFVNANGLHDDNHYTCARDMALIGREIWRYPEFLKICQEQSYTIPASDTTEEHVFPQHHKMLIKENKNYYQYVVAGKTGYTSNALSTLITLADNGNMKLVCVVLRTHGANIYPDTKNLFEYVFNNFQKISVADEKKPAEVKEFISVSDESEDARSAQTGGNEYRPLEDGYVILPKDVSYKDTDYEITDVDEKTGEGTIQYTYDGHPVGSATAKFTEEYLQKISTGKERVDNKKENVDNSWTTKNSGGKLSAKSIWTNFLQKAKAAWAFS
;
A
#
# COMPACT_ATOMS: atom_id res chain seq x y z
N MET A 1 34.95 -10.94 49.02
CA MET A 1 34.84 -9.46 48.94
C MET A 1 34.43 -9.05 47.54
N ARG A 2 33.37 -8.20 47.42
CA ARG A 2 32.79 -7.59 46.20
C ARG A 2 32.13 -8.60 45.24
N GLY A 3 30.87 -8.83 45.13
CA GLY A 3 29.70 -7.94 45.17
C GLY A 3 29.31 -7.59 43.72
N LYS A 4 28.62 -8.52 42.97
CA LYS A 4 28.00 -8.21 41.68
C LYS A 4 26.50 -8.05 41.93
N LYS A 5 25.99 -6.86 41.64
CA LYS A 5 24.56 -6.54 41.65
C LYS A 5 23.94 -7.10 40.35
N GLN A 6 22.97 -7.96 40.53
CA GLN A 6 22.04 -8.36 39.46
C GLN A 6 20.91 -7.34 39.44
N THR A 7 20.69 -6.72 38.29
CA THR A 7 19.49 -5.94 38.00
C THR A 7 18.43 -6.88 37.43
N ALA A 8 17.35 -7.05 38.18
CA ALA A 8 16.20 -7.83 37.74
C ALA A 8 15.29 -6.94 36.90
N ALA A 9 15.01 -7.37 35.67
CA ALA A 9 13.95 -6.81 34.84
C ALA A 9 12.62 -7.41 35.31
N VAL A 10 11.69 -6.55 35.71
CA VAL A 10 10.32 -6.91 36.07
C VAL A 10 9.47 -6.85 34.83
N VAL A 11 9.00 -8.00 34.34
CA VAL A 11 7.96 -8.11 33.34
C VAL A 11 6.62 -8.06 34.05
N LEU A 12 5.83 -7.01 33.81
CA LEU A 12 4.47 -6.86 34.33
C LEU A 12 3.45 -7.38 33.29
N ALA A 13 2.87 -8.55 33.57
CA ALA A 13 1.72 -9.06 32.83
C ALA A 13 0.44 -8.47 33.42
N VAL A 14 -0.33 -7.71 32.65
CA VAL A 14 -1.63 -7.20 33.05
C VAL A 14 -2.72 -8.18 32.58
N ILE A 15 -3.34 -8.85 33.56
CA ILE A 15 -4.57 -9.64 33.38
C ILE A 15 -5.76 -8.70 33.55
N LEU A 16 -6.59 -8.53 32.51
CA LEU A 16 -7.85 -7.81 32.59
C LEU A 16 -8.97 -8.76 33.00
N ALA A 17 -9.52 -8.56 34.17
CA ALA A 17 -10.77 -9.18 34.63
C ALA A 17 -11.97 -8.37 34.16
N VAL A 18 -12.92 -9.05 33.51
CA VAL A 18 -14.21 -8.49 33.07
C VAL A 18 -15.20 -8.56 34.21
N THR A 19 -15.79 -7.43 34.60
CA THR A 19 -17.04 -7.39 35.40
C THR A 19 -18.10 -6.62 34.63
N ALA A 20 -19.23 -7.31 34.43
CA ALA A 20 -20.43 -6.77 33.81
C ALA A 20 -21.19 -5.82 34.76
N GLY A 21 -21.74 -4.74 34.24
CA GLY A 21 -22.68 -3.86 34.92
C GLY A 21 -23.57 -3.13 33.90
N MET A 22 -24.87 -3.34 34.00
CA MET A 22 -25.93 -2.84 33.11
C MET A 22 -26.36 -1.38 33.42
N PRO A 23 -27.25 -0.80 32.59
CA PRO A 23 -27.23 0.61 32.22
C PRO A 23 -28.17 1.48 33.03
N HIS A 24 -27.84 2.76 33.17
CA HIS A 24 -28.81 3.80 33.56
C HIS A 24 -28.93 4.87 32.48
N SER A 25 -30.14 4.96 31.94
CA SER A 25 -30.64 6.03 31.09
C SER A 25 -30.80 7.33 31.88
N THR A 26 -30.21 8.41 31.40
CA THR A 26 -30.54 9.77 31.85
C THR A 26 -31.05 10.62 30.69
N VAL A 27 -32.24 11.13 30.89
CA VAL A 27 -33.02 12.04 30.05
C VAL A 27 -32.36 13.42 30.10
N TYR A 28 -32.12 14.01 28.95
CA TYR A 28 -31.73 15.41 28.83
C TYR A 28 -32.99 16.30 28.78
N ALA A 29 -33.05 17.26 29.69
CA ALA A 29 -34.00 18.40 29.65
C ALA A 29 -33.27 19.61 29.12
N GLU A 30 -33.90 20.32 28.19
CA GLU A 30 -33.45 21.64 27.69
C GLU A 30 -33.65 22.73 28.77
N PRO A 31 -32.77 23.75 28.83
CA PRO A 31 -33.08 24.96 29.59
C PRO A 31 -33.51 26.12 28.66
N ASP A 32 -34.58 26.72 29.12
CA ASP A 32 -35.23 27.93 28.59
C ASP A 32 -34.38 29.20 28.78
N SER A 33 -34.54 30.12 27.83
CA SER A 33 -33.88 31.43 27.79
C SER A 33 -34.62 32.48 28.64
N THR A 34 -33.93 33.16 29.56
CA THR A 34 -34.22 34.62 29.83
C THR A 34 -33.07 35.25 30.66
N GLY A 35 -32.69 36.41 30.22
CA GLY A 35 -31.64 37.32 30.53
C GLY A 35 -31.30 37.71 31.94
N ASN A 36 -30.07 38.15 32.13
CA ASN A 36 -29.76 39.52 32.56
C ASN A 36 -28.25 39.79 32.53
N ALA A 37 -27.87 40.95 32.08
CA ALA A 37 -26.51 41.44 32.04
C ALA A 37 -26.07 41.93 33.43
N GLN A 38 -24.91 41.47 33.90
CA GLN A 38 -24.10 42.18 34.89
C GLN A 38 -22.62 41.90 34.68
N SER A 39 -21.88 42.96 34.44
CA SER A 39 -20.43 43.03 34.34
C SER A 39 -19.77 42.56 35.63
N ALA A 40 -18.84 41.62 35.52
CA ALA A 40 -17.81 41.42 36.52
C ALA A 40 -16.50 41.03 35.81
N ASP A 41 -15.48 41.86 36.01
CA ASP A 41 -14.08 41.55 35.69
C ASP A 41 -13.69 40.20 36.26
N ALA A 42 -13.40 39.25 35.39
CA ALA A 42 -12.73 38.03 35.76
C ALA A 42 -11.35 38.03 35.07
N ALA A 43 -10.34 38.09 35.90
CA ALA A 43 -8.95 37.95 35.56
C ALA A 43 -8.77 36.68 34.68
N ALA A 44 -8.15 36.86 33.52
CA ALA A 44 -7.70 35.76 32.70
C ALA A 44 -6.71 34.94 33.50
N ASP A 45 -7.13 33.76 33.93
CA ASP A 45 -6.25 32.72 34.46
C ASP A 45 -5.51 32.13 33.25
N ASP A 46 -4.32 32.72 32.97
CA ASP A 46 -3.36 32.23 31.97
C ASP A 46 -2.69 30.96 32.55
N THR A 47 -3.44 29.87 32.65
CA THR A 47 -2.88 28.56 32.90
C THR A 47 -2.18 28.06 31.62
N ARG A 48 -1.02 28.64 31.29
CA ARG A 48 0.00 27.98 30.50
C ARG A 48 0.35 26.71 31.25
N LYS A 49 -0.20 25.57 30.80
CA LYS A 49 0.34 24.26 31.16
C LYS A 49 1.78 24.25 30.66
N GLU A 50 2.74 24.34 31.58
CA GLU A 50 4.14 24.08 31.26
C GLU A 50 4.18 22.68 30.65
N GLU A 51 4.62 22.58 29.38
CA GLU A 51 4.85 21.29 28.73
C GLU A 51 5.94 20.57 29.54
N LYS A 52 5.61 19.39 30.06
CA LYS A 52 6.59 18.54 30.71
C LYS A 52 7.70 18.20 29.73
N LYS A 53 8.96 18.23 30.19
CA LYS A 53 10.07 17.72 29.41
C LYS A 53 9.93 16.21 29.24
N GLU A 54 10.36 15.66 28.10
CA GLU A 54 10.28 14.21 27.80
C GLU A 54 10.94 13.34 28.88
N GLU A 55 12.02 13.83 29.50
CA GLU A 55 12.74 13.16 30.61
C GLU A 55 11.92 13.02 31.90
N ASP A 56 10.84 13.83 32.07
CA ASP A 56 9.93 13.81 33.22
C ASP A 56 8.59 13.10 32.90
N MET A 57 8.41 12.59 31.67
CA MET A 57 7.20 11.91 31.21
C MET A 57 7.19 10.44 31.60
N THR A 58 6.02 9.93 31.95
CA THR A 58 5.81 8.49 32.09
C THR A 58 5.80 7.80 30.72
N PRO A 59 6.00 6.47 30.65
CA PRO A 59 5.89 5.73 29.39
C PRO A 59 4.54 5.96 28.67
N GLU A 60 3.43 6.06 29.40
CA GLU A 60 2.09 6.35 28.85
C GLU A 60 2.00 7.78 28.30
N GLU A 61 2.61 8.77 28.97
CA GLU A 61 2.66 10.15 28.48
C GLU A 61 3.54 10.26 27.24
N LEU A 62 4.65 9.52 27.15
CA LEU A 62 5.51 9.45 25.96
C LEU A 62 4.80 8.80 24.78
N GLU A 63 4.07 7.69 25.01
CA GLU A 63 3.29 7.03 23.95
C GLU A 63 2.19 7.95 23.41
N LYS A 64 1.45 8.61 24.32
CA LYS A 64 0.42 9.57 23.91
C LYS A 64 1.00 10.77 23.15
N LYS A 65 2.16 11.26 23.59
CA LYS A 65 2.87 12.33 22.85
C LYS A 65 3.27 11.87 21.46
N ALA A 66 3.82 10.65 21.34
CA ALA A 66 4.19 10.09 20.03
C ALA A 66 2.98 9.90 19.13
N GLU A 67 1.82 9.46 19.66
CA GLU A 67 0.55 9.42 18.92
C GLU A 67 0.15 10.81 18.40
N GLU A 68 0.20 11.83 19.29
CA GLU A 68 -0.16 13.20 18.91
C GLU A 68 0.82 13.81 17.90
N ASP A 69 2.12 13.54 18.04
CA ASP A 69 3.15 14.03 17.14
C ASP A 69 2.99 13.37 15.77
N ALA A 70 2.79 12.04 15.72
CA ALA A 70 2.49 11.33 14.48
C ALA A 70 1.24 11.89 13.80
N TYR A 71 0.16 12.14 14.56
CA TYR A 71 -1.09 12.69 13.99
C TYR A 71 -0.92 14.10 13.39
N LYS A 72 0.00 14.91 13.94
CA LYS A 72 0.31 16.28 13.49
C LYS A 72 1.34 16.34 12.35
N MET A 73 2.00 15.21 12.01
CA MET A 73 2.97 15.18 10.89
C MET A 73 2.34 15.68 9.60
N GLU A 74 3.13 16.36 8.79
CA GLU A 74 2.71 16.88 7.50
C GLU A 74 2.21 15.78 6.56
N ILE A 75 1.05 16.04 5.94
CA ILE A 75 0.48 15.18 4.91
C ILE A 75 0.91 15.77 3.57
N GLN A 76 1.83 15.09 2.90
CA GLN A 76 2.44 15.54 1.63
C GLN A 76 1.39 15.87 0.57
N SER A 77 0.35 15.02 0.44
CA SER A 77 -0.72 15.24 -0.55
C SER A 77 -1.60 16.45 -0.24
N ASN A 78 -1.60 17.00 0.98
CA ASN A 78 -2.36 18.21 1.31
C ASN A 78 -1.75 19.48 0.72
N SER A 79 -0.48 19.43 0.30
CA SER A 79 0.20 20.52 -0.39
C SER A 79 -0.02 20.49 -1.92
N TRP A 80 -0.61 19.42 -2.47
CA TRP A 80 -0.85 19.30 -3.90
C TRP A 80 -2.03 20.19 -4.32
N LYS A 81 -1.87 20.88 -5.45
CA LYS A 81 -2.84 21.83 -5.93
C LYS A 81 -4.19 21.19 -6.22
N ASN A 82 -5.26 21.78 -5.67
CA ASN A 82 -6.64 21.29 -5.79
C ASN A 82 -6.84 19.82 -5.34
N TRP A 83 -5.90 19.28 -4.56
CA TRP A 83 -6.05 17.96 -3.95
C TRP A 83 -6.91 18.07 -2.69
N PRO A 84 -7.84 17.15 -2.44
CA PRO A 84 -8.64 17.17 -1.21
C PRO A 84 -7.74 17.07 0.02
N GLN A 85 -8.08 17.78 1.09
CA GLN A 85 -7.36 17.69 2.34
C GLN A 85 -7.59 16.31 2.98
N GLY A 86 -6.51 15.55 3.14
CA GLY A 86 -6.54 14.22 3.74
C GLY A 86 -6.59 14.26 5.26
N PRO A 87 -7.13 13.21 5.92
CA PRO A 87 -7.16 13.11 7.37
C PRO A 87 -5.77 12.87 7.96
N GLY A 88 -5.54 13.32 9.19
CA GLY A 88 -4.39 12.90 9.99
C GLY A 88 -4.41 11.39 10.26
N THR A 89 -3.25 10.79 10.46
CA THR A 89 -3.10 9.39 10.86
C THR A 89 -2.18 9.27 12.05
N TYR A 90 -2.40 8.28 12.90
CA TYR A 90 -1.50 7.92 14.01
C TYR A 90 -0.31 7.08 13.52
N GLY A 91 -0.35 6.58 12.29
CA GLY A 91 0.82 6.06 11.60
C GLY A 91 1.75 7.18 11.15
N GLU A 92 3.06 7.00 11.31
CA GLU A 92 4.07 7.98 10.91
C GLU A 92 4.24 8.05 9.39
N ALA A 93 3.98 6.94 8.68
CA ALA A 93 3.91 6.90 7.23
C ALA A 93 2.61 6.25 6.76
N ALA A 94 1.98 6.84 5.73
CA ALA A 94 0.76 6.28 5.15
C ALA A 94 0.60 6.65 3.67
N ILE A 95 0.05 5.73 2.88
CA ILE A 95 -0.26 5.92 1.46
C ILE A 95 -1.59 5.27 1.10
N VAL A 96 -2.33 5.88 0.19
CA VAL A 96 -3.38 5.19 -0.59
C VAL A 96 -3.03 5.31 -2.06
N MET A 97 -2.97 4.17 -2.74
CA MET A 97 -2.64 4.04 -4.15
C MET A 97 -3.78 3.32 -4.88
N ASP A 98 -4.13 3.78 -6.08
CA ASP A 98 -4.99 3.01 -6.99
C ASP A 98 -4.24 1.80 -7.52
N ALA A 99 -4.83 0.62 -7.41
CA ALA A 99 -4.17 -0.62 -7.79
C ALA A 99 -4.01 -0.77 -9.33
N GLY A 100 -4.90 -0.20 -10.11
CA GLY A 100 -4.84 -0.30 -11.56
C GLY A 100 -3.80 0.66 -12.17
N THR A 101 -3.88 1.93 -11.84
CA THR A 101 -3.03 2.97 -12.44
C THR A 101 -1.73 3.23 -11.67
N GLY A 102 -1.67 2.91 -10.37
CA GLY A 102 -0.58 3.29 -9.50
C GLY A 102 -0.64 4.76 -9.04
N SER A 103 -1.73 5.46 -9.31
CA SER A 103 -1.93 6.84 -8.88
C SER A 103 -1.95 6.94 -7.36
N ILE A 104 -1.19 7.88 -6.81
CA ILE A 104 -1.14 8.13 -5.36
C ILE A 104 -2.25 9.12 -5.01
N LEU A 105 -3.17 8.70 -4.13
CA LEU A 105 -4.35 9.47 -3.76
C LEU A 105 -4.23 10.11 -2.37
N TYR A 106 -3.38 9.55 -1.53
CA TYR A 106 -2.98 10.08 -0.24
C TYR A 106 -1.51 9.78 0.01
N ALA A 107 -0.77 10.74 0.53
CA ALA A 107 0.65 10.61 0.82
C ALA A 107 1.02 11.32 2.13
N LYS A 108 1.61 10.56 3.06
CA LYS A 108 2.23 11.05 4.29
C LYS A 108 3.52 10.27 4.55
N ASN A 109 4.67 10.92 4.53
CA ASN A 109 6.01 10.35 4.73
C ASN A 109 6.23 9.04 3.93
N ILE A 110 5.75 9.01 2.67
CA ILE A 110 5.64 7.76 1.90
C ILE A 110 6.98 7.14 1.50
N ASP A 111 8.06 7.89 1.56
CA ASP A 111 9.42 7.47 1.21
C ASP A 111 10.33 7.32 2.45
N GLY A 112 9.82 7.59 3.64
CA GLY A 112 10.54 7.40 4.90
C GLY A 112 10.83 5.92 5.19
N HIS A 113 12.04 5.63 5.67
CA HIS A 113 12.44 4.27 6.05
C HIS A 113 11.74 3.86 7.34
N GLU A 114 10.99 2.75 7.25
CA GLU A 114 10.28 2.14 8.37
C GLU A 114 10.53 0.63 8.40
N TYR A 115 10.35 0.01 9.55
CA TYR A 115 10.42 -1.44 9.68
C TYR A 115 9.07 -2.06 9.27
N PRO A 116 9.05 -3.02 8.33
CA PRO A 116 7.80 -3.59 7.83
C PRO A 116 7.12 -4.53 8.83
N ALA A 117 7.87 -5.19 9.71
CA ALA A 117 7.38 -6.34 10.46
C ALA A 117 6.74 -7.38 9.51
N SER A 118 5.70 -8.09 9.95
CA SER A 118 5.10 -9.18 9.19
C SER A 118 4.34 -8.79 7.92
N ILE A 119 4.23 -7.50 7.54
CA ILE A 119 3.71 -7.16 6.21
C ILE A 119 4.70 -7.57 5.11
N THR A 120 5.97 -7.84 5.44
CA THR A 120 6.97 -8.52 4.59
C THR A 120 6.39 -9.77 3.92
N LYS A 121 5.52 -10.52 4.63
CA LYS A 121 4.93 -11.77 4.15
C LYS A 121 4.04 -11.60 2.91
N VAL A 122 3.64 -10.37 2.57
CA VAL A 122 2.97 -10.06 1.29
C VAL A 122 3.95 -10.28 0.14
N LEU A 123 5.16 -9.73 0.25
CA LEU A 123 6.21 -9.93 -0.75
C LEU A 123 6.67 -11.39 -0.80
N THR A 124 6.81 -12.04 0.36
CA THR A 124 7.10 -13.48 0.44
C THR A 124 6.06 -14.30 -0.32
N SER A 125 4.77 -13.98 -0.14
CA SER A 125 3.69 -14.66 -0.86
C SER A 125 3.72 -14.36 -2.36
N LEU A 126 4.04 -13.12 -2.74
CA LEU A 126 4.20 -12.75 -4.16
C LEU A 126 5.29 -13.58 -4.85
N ILE A 127 6.47 -13.68 -4.24
CA ILE A 127 7.57 -14.48 -4.79
C ILE A 127 7.21 -15.97 -4.81
N ALA A 128 6.54 -16.47 -3.76
CA ALA A 128 6.10 -17.86 -3.71
C ALA A 128 5.08 -18.19 -4.81
N LEU A 129 4.12 -17.30 -5.08
CA LEU A 129 3.14 -17.48 -6.16
C LEU A 129 3.74 -17.31 -7.55
N LYS A 130 4.82 -16.54 -7.68
CA LYS A 130 5.52 -16.33 -8.95
C LYS A 130 6.39 -17.51 -9.36
N TYR A 131 7.02 -18.20 -8.41
CA TYR A 131 8.02 -19.24 -8.67
C TYR A 131 7.60 -20.64 -8.23
N GLY A 132 6.56 -20.79 -7.41
CA GLY A 132 6.07 -22.07 -6.89
C GLY A 132 4.69 -22.43 -7.42
N SER A 133 4.33 -23.70 -7.26
CA SER A 133 2.98 -24.21 -7.47
C SER A 133 2.30 -24.45 -6.12
N LEU A 134 1.03 -24.13 -5.98
CA LEU A 134 0.26 -24.33 -4.74
C LEU A 134 0.28 -25.79 -4.24
N SER A 135 0.49 -26.75 -5.16
CA SER A 135 0.62 -28.19 -4.85
C SER A 135 2.02 -28.63 -4.44
N ASP A 136 3.04 -27.76 -4.55
CA ASP A 136 4.40 -28.10 -4.16
C ASP A 136 4.47 -28.47 -2.68
N GLN A 137 5.32 -29.43 -2.36
CA GLN A 137 5.56 -29.84 -0.98
C GLN A 137 6.52 -28.85 -0.31
N VAL A 138 6.14 -28.39 0.87
CA VAL A 138 6.94 -27.58 1.77
C VAL A 138 7.32 -28.43 2.97
N THR A 139 8.60 -28.77 3.06
CA THR A 139 9.19 -29.52 4.17
C THR A 139 9.83 -28.57 5.16
N PHE A 140 9.47 -28.69 6.43
CA PHE A 140 10.03 -27.87 7.50
C PHE A 140 11.38 -28.43 7.93
N SER A 141 12.45 -27.72 7.64
CA SER A 141 13.80 -28.01 8.09
C SER A 141 14.04 -27.54 9.53
N ASN A 142 15.18 -27.95 10.11
CA ASN A 142 15.63 -27.36 11.38
C ASN A 142 15.78 -25.82 11.28
N ASP A 143 16.26 -25.31 10.17
CA ASP A 143 16.49 -23.88 9.97
C ASP A 143 15.18 -23.06 10.01
N CYS A 144 14.05 -23.65 9.57
CA CYS A 144 12.73 -23.02 9.69
C CYS A 144 12.28 -22.82 11.14
N ILE A 145 12.82 -23.57 12.09
CA ILE A 145 12.34 -23.64 13.48
C ILE A 145 13.35 -23.06 14.46
N SER A 146 14.65 -23.27 14.26
CA SER A 146 15.70 -22.98 15.25
C SER A 146 15.84 -21.50 15.62
N PHE A 147 15.41 -20.58 14.76
CA PHE A 147 15.45 -19.13 15.03
C PHE A 147 14.28 -18.64 15.89
N MET A 148 13.21 -19.45 16.01
CA MET A 148 11.99 -19.04 16.70
C MET A 148 12.21 -18.75 18.17
N GLN A 149 11.67 -17.65 18.67
CA GLN A 149 11.73 -17.25 20.06
C GLN A 149 10.33 -17.28 20.71
N PRO A 150 10.26 -17.45 22.04
CA PRO A 150 8.99 -17.33 22.76
C PRO A 150 8.32 -15.98 22.48
N GLY A 151 7.06 -16.00 22.02
CA GLY A 151 6.29 -14.82 21.62
C GLY A 151 6.27 -14.54 20.12
N ASP A 152 7.09 -15.22 19.33
CA ASP A 152 6.99 -15.13 17.88
C ASP A 152 5.68 -15.74 17.36
N SER A 153 5.14 -15.15 16.28
CA SER A 153 3.95 -15.69 15.62
C SER A 153 4.24 -17.06 15.01
N SER A 154 3.51 -18.09 15.43
CA SER A 154 3.68 -19.48 15.02
C SER A 154 2.35 -20.21 15.02
N VAL A 155 2.22 -21.26 14.20
CA VAL A 155 1.13 -22.23 14.24
C VAL A 155 1.58 -23.57 14.81
N GLY A 156 2.84 -23.66 15.24
CA GLY A 156 3.41 -24.85 15.91
C GLY A 156 3.85 -25.96 14.96
N LEU A 157 4.13 -25.64 13.70
CA LEU A 157 4.76 -26.58 12.77
C LEU A 157 6.19 -26.87 13.22
N LYS A 158 6.62 -28.13 13.03
CA LYS A 158 7.86 -28.69 13.58
C LYS A 158 8.77 -29.20 12.47
N GLU A 159 10.05 -29.36 12.78
CA GLU A 159 11.00 -30.05 11.89
C GLU A 159 10.45 -31.40 11.43
N GLY A 160 10.54 -31.66 10.13
CA GLY A 160 10.07 -32.89 9.49
C GLY A 160 8.58 -32.84 9.07
N ASN A 161 7.80 -31.80 9.46
CA ASN A 161 6.45 -31.63 8.91
C ASN A 161 6.53 -31.36 7.40
N VAL A 162 5.54 -31.87 6.67
CA VAL A 162 5.38 -31.67 5.23
C VAL A 162 3.95 -31.29 4.94
N ILE A 163 3.76 -30.12 4.32
CA ILE A 163 2.45 -29.61 3.90
C ILE A 163 2.54 -29.06 2.47
N SER A 164 1.41 -28.69 1.85
CA SER A 164 1.44 -28.03 0.55
C SER A 164 1.85 -26.57 0.67
N LEU A 165 2.33 -25.97 -0.43
CA LEU A 165 2.60 -24.53 -0.50
C LEU A 165 1.34 -23.72 -0.22
N GLU A 166 0.16 -24.16 -0.70
CA GLU A 166 -1.12 -23.51 -0.37
C GLU A 166 -1.33 -23.48 1.15
N GLN A 167 -1.15 -24.61 1.84
CA GLN A 167 -1.30 -24.67 3.31
C GLN A 167 -0.29 -23.81 4.05
N ALA A 168 0.96 -23.77 3.56
CA ALA A 168 2.00 -22.93 4.13
C ALA A 168 1.69 -21.43 3.94
N LEU A 169 1.11 -21.05 2.80
CA LEU A 169 0.65 -19.67 2.57
C LEU A 169 -0.54 -19.29 3.46
N TYR A 170 -1.48 -20.22 3.72
CA TYR A 170 -2.53 -19.98 4.72
C TYR A 170 -1.94 -19.70 6.11
N ALA A 171 -0.98 -20.51 6.58
CA ALA A 171 -0.31 -20.30 7.86
C ALA A 171 0.46 -18.96 7.88
N THR A 172 1.14 -18.63 6.78
CA THR A 172 1.90 -17.39 6.60
C THR A 172 1.02 -16.14 6.65
N LEU A 173 -0.13 -16.17 6.00
CA LEU A 173 -0.98 -14.97 5.82
C LEU A 173 -2.00 -14.82 6.93
N LEU A 174 -2.75 -15.86 7.32
CA LEU A 174 -3.79 -15.77 8.34
C LEU A 174 -3.21 -15.65 9.74
N ALA A 175 -2.34 -16.60 10.11
CA ALA A 175 -1.74 -16.68 11.45
C ALA A 175 -0.42 -15.93 11.56
N SER A 176 0.12 -15.41 10.47
CA SER A 176 1.42 -14.74 10.46
C SER A 176 2.59 -15.63 10.88
N ALA A 177 2.49 -16.97 10.69
CA ALA A 177 3.50 -17.93 11.14
C ALA A 177 4.88 -17.65 10.54
N ASN A 178 5.88 -17.45 11.40
CA ASN A 178 7.23 -17.10 10.98
C ASN A 178 7.98 -18.30 10.42
N GLU A 179 7.79 -19.47 11.04
CA GLU A 179 8.33 -20.73 10.57
C GLU A 179 7.77 -21.11 9.19
N ALA A 180 6.47 -20.83 8.94
CA ALA A 180 5.87 -21.11 7.65
C ALA A 180 6.42 -20.16 6.56
N ALA A 181 6.59 -18.89 6.84
CA ALA A 181 7.17 -17.94 5.90
C ALA A 181 8.62 -18.29 5.52
N TYR A 182 9.42 -18.75 6.50
CA TYR A 182 10.77 -19.23 6.24
C TYR A 182 10.74 -20.50 5.37
N ALA A 183 9.91 -21.48 5.73
CA ALA A 183 9.79 -22.74 5.01
C ALA A 183 9.31 -22.52 3.55
N VAL A 184 8.39 -21.60 3.33
CA VAL A 184 7.97 -21.16 1.98
C VAL A 184 9.19 -20.70 1.18
N ALA A 185 9.97 -19.77 1.73
CA ALA A 185 11.12 -19.22 1.04
C ALA A 185 12.19 -20.28 0.75
N GLU A 186 12.50 -21.15 1.71
CA GLU A 186 13.47 -22.21 1.57
C GLU A 186 13.06 -23.23 0.49
N ASN A 187 11.81 -23.70 0.52
CA ASN A 187 11.36 -24.75 -0.40
C ASN A 187 11.12 -24.22 -1.82
N VAL A 188 10.60 -22.99 -1.96
CA VAL A 188 10.48 -22.35 -3.28
C VAL A 188 11.86 -22.12 -3.89
N GLY A 189 12.83 -21.64 -3.12
CA GLY A 189 14.22 -21.53 -3.57
C GLY A 189 14.78 -22.87 -4.01
N LYS A 190 14.60 -23.91 -3.19
CA LYS A 190 15.06 -25.27 -3.50
C LYS A 190 14.42 -25.86 -4.75
N ASN A 191 13.11 -25.67 -4.93
CA ASN A 191 12.39 -26.15 -6.12
C ASN A 191 12.84 -25.42 -7.40
N ALA A 192 13.27 -24.17 -7.27
CA ALA A 192 13.88 -23.39 -8.35
C ALA A 192 15.37 -23.75 -8.60
N GLY A 193 15.94 -24.69 -7.85
CA GLY A 193 17.36 -25.11 -7.96
C GLY A 193 18.35 -24.23 -7.21
N HIS A 194 17.87 -23.48 -6.23
CA HIS A 194 18.61 -22.50 -5.44
C HIS A 194 18.43 -22.74 -3.92
N ASP A 195 18.69 -21.72 -3.12
CA ASP A 195 18.59 -21.74 -1.66
C ASP A 195 17.68 -20.62 -1.12
N TYR A 196 17.59 -20.51 0.21
CA TYR A 196 16.86 -19.45 0.91
C TYR A 196 17.37 -18.04 0.53
N ASN A 197 18.69 -17.87 0.38
CA ASN A 197 19.27 -16.55 0.08
C ASN A 197 18.89 -16.08 -1.33
N TRP A 198 18.79 -16.99 -2.28
CA TRP A 198 18.27 -16.68 -3.61
C TRP A 198 16.82 -16.14 -3.51
N PHE A 199 15.98 -16.75 -2.67
CA PHE A 199 14.60 -16.26 -2.49
C PHE A 199 14.59 -14.83 -1.94
N ILE A 200 15.43 -14.53 -0.94
CA ILE A 200 15.58 -13.17 -0.40
C ILE A 200 16.09 -12.19 -1.48
N GLN A 201 17.00 -12.64 -2.33
CA GLN A 201 17.44 -11.84 -3.47
C GLN A 201 16.27 -11.57 -4.41
N GLN A 202 15.42 -12.57 -4.73
CA GLN A 202 14.24 -12.37 -5.57
C GLN A 202 13.24 -11.38 -4.94
N MET A 203 13.07 -11.37 -3.62
CA MET A 203 12.25 -10.35 -2.94
C MET A 203 12.76 -8.92 -3.23
N ASN A 204 14.05 -8.69 -3.11
CA ASN A 204 14.64 -7.37 -3.37
C ASN A 204 14.60 -7.00 -4.87
N GLU A 205 14.88 -7.95 -5.75
CA GLU A 205 14.81 -7.74 -7.20
C GLU A 205 13.38 -7.42 -7.64
N GLU A 206 12.39 -8.13 -7.10
CA GLU A 206 10.98 -7.85 -7.38
C GLU A 206 10.57 -6.45 -6.92
N CYS A 207 10.84 -6.09 -5.66
CA CYS A 207 10.57 -4.76 -5.14
C CYS A 207 11.17 -3.68 -6.06
N LYS A 208 12.43 -3.86 -6.45
CA LYS A 208 13.12 -2.94 -7.36
C LYS A 208 12.50 -2.92 -8.75
N SER A 209 12.08 -4.07 -9.29
CA SER A 209 11.44 -4.16 -10.61
C SER A 209 10.11 -3.42 -10.66
N LEU A 210 9.38 -3.41 -9.55
CA LEU A 210 8.14 -2.66 -9.35
C LEU A 210 8.36 -1.15 -9.17
N GLY A 211 9.62 -0.70 -9.08
CA GLY A 211 9.99 0.71 -8.90
C GLY A 211 10.26 1.08 -7.44
N GLY A 212 10.35 0.11 -6.53
CA GLY A 212 10.75 0.33 -5.14
C GLY A 212 12.23 0.72 -5.04
N GLU A 213 12.53 1.77 -4.30
CA GLU A 213 13.88 2.35 -4.17
C GLU A 213 14.34 2.48 -2.71
N ASN A 214 13.42 2.34 -1.75
CA ASN A 214 13.65 2.63 -0.34
C ASN A 214 13.43 1.39 0.56
N SER A 215 13.64 0.19 0.02
CA SER A 215 13.46 -1.05 0.76
C SER A 215 14.67 -1.98 0.65
N ASN A 216 14.90 -2.73 1.71
CA ASN A 216 15.84 -3.83 1.74
C ASN A 216 15.26 -4.96 2.61
N PHE A 217 15.07 -6.12 2.04
CA PHE A 217 14.56 -7.31 2.72
C PHE A 217 15.66 -8.29 2.99
N VAL A 218 15.83 -8.73 4.23
CA VAL A 218 16.88 -9.70 4.64
C VAL A 218 16.32 -11.01 5.18
N ASN A 219 14.99 -11.09 5.35
CA ASN A 219 14.30 -12.31 5.72
C ASN A 219 12.89 -12.37 5.13
N ALA A 220 12.28 -13.56 5.13
CA ALA A 220 10.97 -13.79 4.54
C ALA A 220 9.80 -13.60 5.52
N ASN A 221 10.07 -13.41 6.80
CA ASN A 221 9.03 -13.38 7.85
C ASN A 221 8.79 -11.99 8.46
N GLY A 222 9.72 -11.05 8.29
CA GLY A 222 9.61 -9.70 8.82
C GLY A 222 10.04 -9.57 10.28
N LEU A 223 10.75 -10.54 10.84
CA LEU A 223 11.43 -10.37 12.12
C LEU A 223 12.46 -9.24 12.02
N HIS A 224 12.63 -8.54 13.12
CA HIS A 224 13.45 -7.35 13.14
C HIS A 224 14.93 -7.63 12.84
N ASP A 225 15.46 -6.83 11.94
CA ASP A 225 16.88 -6.63 11.64
C ASP A 225 17.03 -5.17 11.21
N ASP A 226 18.11 -4.50 11.63
CA ASP A 226 18.34 -3.10 11.31
C ASP A 226 18.44 -2.85 9.78
N ASN A 227 18.83 -3.88 9.02
CA ASN A 227 18.88 -3.84 7.56
C ASN A 227 17.59 -4.29 6.89
N HIS A 228 16.53 -4.66 7.65
CA HIS A 228 15.23 -5.07 7.12
C HIS A 228 14.24 -3.91 7.20
N TYR A 229 14.23 -3.08 6.19
CA TYR A 229 13.42 -1.86 6.15
C TYR A 229 12.65 -1.71 4.83
N THR A 230 11.66 -0.85 4.83
CA THR A 230 10.81 -0.51 3.69
C THR A 230 10.31 0.93 3.80
N CYS A 231 9.49 1.36 2.84
CA CYS A 231 8.69 2.58 2.95
C CYS A 231 7.23 2.30 2.52
N ALA A 232 6.33 3.24 2.80
CA ALA A 232 4.91 3.05 2.48
C ALA A 232 4.68 2.93 0.96
N ARG A 233 5.42 3.68 0.14
CA ARG A 233 5.38 3.62 -1.32
C ARG A 233 5.75 2.23 -1.84
N ASP A 234 6.88 1.69 -1.42
CA ASP A 234 7.38 0.40 -1.92
C ASP A 234 6.43 -0.74 -1.54
N MET A 235 5.90 -0.72 -0.32
CA MET A 235 4.88 -1.69 0.09
C MET A 235 3.57 -1.54 -0.68
N ALA A 236 3.18 -0.32 -1.08
CA ALA A 236 2.00 -0.11 -1.92
C ALA A 236 2.22 -0.64 -3.35
N LEU A 237 3.42 -0.51 -3.91
CA LEU A 237 3.78 -1.11 -5.19
C LEU A 237 3.71 -2.65 -5.14
N ILE A 238 4.22 -3.26 -4.06
CA ILE A 238 4.08 -4.70 -3.81
C ILE A 238 2.61 -5.09 -3.66
N GLY A 239 1.81 -4.30 -2.93
CA GLY A 239 0.37 -4.50 -2.79
C GLY A 239 -0.40 -4.38 -4.10
N ARG A 240 0.04 -3.51 -4.98
CA ARG A 240 -0.50 -3.37 -6.34
C ARG A 240 -0.20 -4.61 -7.19
N GLU A 241 1.01 -5.14 -7.13
CA GLU A 241 1.38 -6.33 -7.91
C GLU A 241 0.68 -7.59 -7.39
N ILE A 242 0.64 -7.82 -6.07
CA ILE A 242 -0.01 -9.01 -5.49
C ILE A 242 -1.52 -9.05 -5.76
N TRP A 243 -2.15 -7.91 -6.07
CA TRP A 243 -3.55 -7.84 -6.48
C TRP A 243 -3.85 -8.70 -7.70
N ARG A 244 -2.87 -8.92 -8.57
CA ARG A 244 -2.99 -9.73 -9.80
C ARG A 244 -3.05 -11.24 -9.53
N TYR A 245 -2.85 -11.67 -8.29
CA TYR A 245 -2.82 -13.07 -7.87
C TYR A 245 -4.11 -13.41 -7.10
N PRO A 246 -5.13 -14.01 -7.76
CA PRO A 246 -6.40 -14.34 -7.14
C PRO A 246 -6.25 -15.32 -5.99
N GLU A 247 -5.21 -16.14 -5.98
CA GLU A 247 -4.88 -17.08 -4.91
C GLU A 247 -4.58 -16.35 -3.60
N PHE A 248 -3.84 -15.24 -3.66
CA PHE A 248 -3.59 -14.39 -2.49
C PHE A 248 -4.87 -13.82 -1.92
N LEU A 249 -5.75 -13.28 -2.79
CA LEU A 249 -7.04 -12.72 -2.38
C LEU A 249 -7.91 -13.79 -1.74
N LYS A 250 -7.97 -14.99 -2.34
CA LYS A 250 -8.73 -16.14 -1.82
C LYS A 250 -8.25 -16.53 -0.42
N ILE A 251 -6.93 -16.68 -0.24
CA ILE A 251 -6.34 -17.04 1.06
C ILE A 251 -6.68 -16.00 2.12
N CYS A 252 -6.50 -14.71 1.82
CA CYS A 252 -6.75 -13.63 2.78
C CYS A 252 -8.22 -13.50 3.19
N GLN A 253 -9.19 -13.95 2.39
CA GLN A 253 -10.62 -13.85 2.70
C GLN A 253 -11.13 -14.93 3.65
N GLU A 254 -10.36 -16.01 3.84
CA GLU A 254 -10.76 -17.07 4.76
C GLU A 254 -10.77 -16.61 6.22
N GLN A 255 -11.82 -16.99 6.94
CA GLN A 255 -11.97 -16.60 8.36
C GLN A 255 -11.14 -17.48 9.29
N SER A 256 -10.89 -18.71 8.88
CA SER A 256 -10.02 -19.66 9.55
C SER A 256 -9.58 -20.73 8.55
N TYR A 257 -8.48 -21.38 8.85
CA TYR A 257 -8.00 -22.49 8.04
C TYR A 257 -7.57 -23.67 8.92
N THR A 258 -7.78 -24.88 8.42
CA THR A 258 -7.35 -26.12 9.06
C THR A 258 -6.36 -26.84 8.17
N ILE A 259 -5.14 -27.06 8.65
CA ILE A 259 -4.21 -28.05 8.09
C ILE A 259 -4.60 -29.37 8.73
N PRO A 260 -5.12 -30.35 7.98
CA PRO A 260 -5.51 -31.63 8.55
C PRO A 260 -4.31 -32.45 9.00
N ALA A 261 -4.48 -33.31 9.98
CA ALA A 261 -3.47 -34.26 10.39
C ALA A 261 -3.08 -35.18 9.22
N SER A 262 -1.80 -35.50 9.13
CA SER A 262 -1.20 -36.40 8.14
C SER A 262 -0.15 -37.31 8.81
N ASP A 263 0.57 -38.14 8.03
CA ASP A 263 1.67 -38.95 8.56
C ASP A 263 2.83 -38.10 9.08
N THR A 264 2.94 -36.84 8.65
CA THR A 264 4.06 -35.94 8.97
C THR A 264 3.68 -34.74 9.81
N THR A 265 2.38 -34.45 10.01
CA THR A 265 1.94 -33.26 10.77
C THR A 265 0.69 -33.56 11.60
N GLU A 266 0.56 -32.89 12.73
CA GLU A 266 -0.66 -32.83 13.53
C GLU A 266 -1.71 -31.93 12.82
N GLU A 267 -2.94 -31.93 13.31
CA GLU A 267 -3.93 -30.96 12.88
C GLU A 267 -3.59 -29.57 13.44
N HIS A 268 -3.61 -28.56 12.57
CA HIS A 268 -3.42 -27.15 12.97
C HIS A 268 -4.59 -26.33 12.51
N VAL A 269 -5.22 -25.62 13.44
CA VAL A 269 -6.36 -24.70 13.19
C VAL A 269 -5.95 -23.31 13.59
N PHE A 270 -6.11 -22.34 12.70
CA PHE A 270 -5.77 -20.94 12.97
C PHE A 270 -6.76 -19.97 12.33
N PRO A 271 -7.11 -18.88 13.06
CA PRO A 271 -8.05 -17.89 12.58
C PRO A 271 -7.35 -16.80 11.75
N GLN A 272 -8.18 -16.01 11.07
CA GLN A 272 -7.79 -14.75 10.45
C GLN A 272 -7.37 -13.72 11.52
N HIS A 273 -6.22 -13.07 11.33
CA HIS A 273 -5.72 -12.02 12.23
C HIS A 273 -6.01 -10.59 11.74
N HIS A 274 -6.33 -10.39 10.46
CA HIS A 274 -6.64 -9.07 9.92
C HIS A 274 -8.07 -8.65 10.28
N LYS A 275 -8.23 -7.82 11.32
CA LYS A 275 -9.53 -7.50 11.93
C LYS A 275 -10.54 -6.85 10.98
N MET A 276 -10.09 -6.19 9.90
CA MET A 276 -11.01 -5.61 8.89
C MET A 276 -11.66 -6.67 7.99
N LEU A 277 -11.13 -7.91 7.97
CA LEU A 277 -11.70 -9.05 7.23
C LEU A 277 -12.63 -9.91 8.08
N ILE A 278 -12.65 -9.74 9.40
CA ILE A 278 -13.45 -10.54 10.33
C ILE A 278 -14.80 -9.84 10.53
N LYS A 279 -15.88 -10.45 10.04
CA LYS A 279 -17.24 -9.85 9.99
C LYS A 279 -17.77 -9.45 11.37
N GLU A 280 -17.46 -10.22 12.41
CA GLU A 280 -17.91 -10.00 13.78
C GLU A 280 -17.03 -8.98 14.53
N ASN A 281 -15.94 -8.53 13.93
CA ASN A 281 -15.03 -7.57 14.56
C ASN A 281 -15.52 -6.13 14.36
N LYS A 282 -15.36 -5.29 15.40
CA LYS A 282 -15.70 -3.86 15.32
C LYS A 282 -14.95 -3.09 14.23
N ASN A 283 -13.82 -3.60 13.77
CA ASN A 283 -13.01 -3.01 12.71
C ASN A 283 -13.34 -3.55 11.33
N TYR A 284 -14.35 -4.44 11.20
CA TYR A 284 -14.77 -4.95 9.90
C TYR A 284 -15.08 -3.83 8.92
N TYR A 285 -14.59 -3.96 7.69
CA TYR A 285 -14.88 -3.01 6.64
C TYR A 285 -15.22 -3.76 5.34
N GLN A 286 -16.45 -3.61 4.89
CA GLN A 286 -17.04 -4.44 3.83
C GLN A 286 -16.30 -4.43 2.49
N TYR A 287 -15.49 -3.40 2.22
CA TYR A 287 -14.74 -3.26 0.97
C TYR A 287 -13.36 -3.90 1.02
N VAL A 288 -12.89 -4.32 2.20
CA VAL A 288 -11.59 -4.98 2.32
C VAL A 288 -11.64 -6.39 1.76
N VAL A 289 -10.72 -6.69 0.85
CA VAL A 289 -10.65 -7.99 0.17
C VAL A 289 -9.40 -8.79 0.53
N ALA A 290 -8.33 -8.14 0.98
CA ALA A 290 -7.10 -8.80 1.42
C ALA A 290 -6.25 -7.86 2.28
N GLY A 291 -5.22 -8.40 2.90
CA GLY A 291 -4.24 -7.59 3.62
C GLY A 291 -3.41 -8.40 4.60
N LYS A 292 -2.47 -7.73 5.25
CA LYS A 292 -1.57 -8.32 6.24
C LYS A 292 -1.24 -7.34 7.34
N THR A 293 -1.29 -7.80 8.58
CA THR A 293 -0.86 -7.09 9.78
C THR A 293 0.60 -7.37 10.08
N GLY A 294 1.28 -6.41 10.71
CA GLY A 294 2.61 -6.60 11.25
C GLY A 294 2.77 -5.90 12.60
N TYR A 295 3.64 -6.45 13.43
CA TYR A 295 4.06 -5.85 14.69
C TYR A 295 5.42 -6.38 15.10
N THR A 296 6.30 -5.48 15.49
CA THR A 296 7.48 -5.72 16.33
C THR A 296 7.63 -4.52 17.25
N SER A 297 8.41 -4.62 18.30
CA SER A 297 8.68 -3.47 19.19
C SER A 297 9.33 -2.27 18.47
N ASN A 298 10.09 -2.54 17.42
CA ASN A 298 10.77 -1.52 16.61
C ASN A 298 9.87 -0.93 15.52
N ALA A 299 9.06 -1.77 14.88
CA ALA A 299 8.14 -1.35 13.82
C ALA A 299 6.85 -0.73 14.36
N LEU A 300 6.48 -1.02 15.60
CA LEU A 300 5.13 -0.81 16.11
C LEU A 300 4.09 -1.52 15.21
N SER A 301 2.85 -1.03 15.16
CA SER A 301 1.84 -1.64 14.28
C SER A 301 2.03 -1.19 12.85
N THR A 302 2.00 -2.16 11.91
CA THR A 302 2.04 -1.95 10.46
C THR A 302 0.88 -2.68 9.80
N LEU A 303 0.35 -2.13 8.70
CA LEU A 303 -0.77 -2.71 8.00
C LEU A 303 -0.70 -2.40 6.50
N ILE A 304 -0.88 -3.42 5.68
CA ILE A 304 -1.21 -3.30 4.27
C ILE A 304 -2.59 -3.88 4.05
N THR A 305 -3.46 -3.14 3.37
CA THR A 305 -4.86 -3.53 3.15
C THR A 305 -5.26 -3.22 1.71
N LEU A 306 -5.93 -4.16 1.08
CA LEU A 306 -6.48 -4.06 -0.26
C LEU A 306 -8.01 -3.93 -0.15
N ALA A 307 -8.60 -2.93 -0.82
CA ALA A 307 -10.04 -2.68 -0.80
C ALA A 307 -10.61 -2.50 -2.20
N ASP A 308 -11.80 -3.05 -2.44
CA ASP A 308 -12.57 -2.92 -3.68
C ASP A 308 -14.01 -2.54 -3.36
N ASN A 309 -14.45 -1.35 -3.78
CA ASN A 309 -15.83 -0.91 -3.62
C ASN A 309 -16.71 -1.16 -4.88
N GLY A 310 -16.18 -1.94 -5.85
CA GLY A 310 -16.82 -2.20 -7.13
C GLY A 310 -16.50 -1.15 -8.20
N ASN A 311 -15.96 0.01 -7.82
CA ASN A 311 -15.56 1.07 -8.75
C ASN A 311 -14.03 1.31 -8.71
N MET A 312 -13.45 1.39 -7.53
CA MET A 312 -12.03 1.62 -7.30
C MET A 312 -11.41 0.45 -6.54
N LYS A 313 -10.23 0.01 -6.97
CA LYS A 313 -9.37 -0.95 -6.27
C LYS A 313 -8.21 -0.20 -5.66
N LEU A 314 -8.09 -0.22 -4.35
CA LEU A 314 -7.14 0.59 -3.60
C LEU A 314 -6.20 -0.28 -2.76
N VAL A 315 -4.95 0.15 -2.69
CA VAL A 315 -3.96 -0.34 -1.72
C VAL A 315 -3.71 0.75 -0.70
N CYS A 316 -3.92 0.44 0.58
CA CYS A 316 -3.57 1.31 1.70
C CYS A 316 -2.45 0.67 2.51
N VAL A 317 -1.41 1.43 2.80
CA VAL A 317 -0.32 1.03 3.70
C VAL A 317 -0.20 2.06 4.80
N VAL A 318 -0.16 1.60 6.05
CA VAL A 318 0.09 2.44 7.23
C VAL A 318 1.23 1.80 8.01
N LEU A 319 2.27 2.56 8.29
CA LEU A 319 3.48 2.10 8.97
C LEU A 319 3.70 2.86 10.27
N ARG A 320 4.33 2.19 11.23
CA ARG A 320 4.73 2.73 12.52
C ARG A 320 3.58 3.45 13.22
N THR A 321 2.48 2.70 13.45
CA THR A 321 1.33 3.25 14.16
C THR A 321 1.48 3.04 15.66
N HIS A 322 1.40 4.13 16.39
CA HIS A 322 1.33 4.14 17.83
C HIS A 322 -0.07 3.75 18.30
N GLY A 323 -0.15 3.01 19.39
CA GLY A 323 -1.41 2.58 20.00
C GLY A 323 -2.25 1.65 19.12
N ALA A 324 -3.58 1.73 19.26
CA ALA A 324 -4.54 0.83 18.62
C ALA A 324 -5.19 1.38 17.34
N ASN A 325 -4.64 2.47 16.78
CA ASN A 325 -5.33 3.27 15.77
C ASN A 325 -5.15 2.79 14.33
N ILE A 326 -4.36 1.75 14.08
CA ILE A 326 -4.02 1.27 12.74
C ILE A 326 -5.24 0.97 11.85
N TYR A 327 -6.31 0.38 12.41
CA TYR A 327 -7.54 0.09 11.67
C TYR A 327 -8.44 1.31 11.45
N PRO A 328 -8.66 2.19 12.45
CA PRO A 328 -9.31 3.47 12.22
C PRO A 328 -8.61 4.32 11.16
N ASP A 329 -7.28 4.44 11.20
CA ASP A 329 -6.50 5.16 10.20
C ASP A 329 -6.76 4.59 8.79
N THR A 330 -6.61 3.28 8.61
CA THR A 330 -6.81 2.61 7.33
C THR A 330 -8.23 2.81 6.80
N LYS A 331 -9.25 2.69 7.67
CA LYS A 331 -10.65 2.92 7.27
C LYS A 331 -10.88 4.36 6.85
N ASN A 332 -10.41 5.32 7.64
CA ASN A 332 -10.57 6.75 7.34
C ASN A 332 -9.90 7.12 6.02
N LEU A 333 -8.74 6.52 5.71
CA LEU A 333 -8.04 6.72 4.45
C LEU A 333 -8.84 6.15 3.25
N PHE A 334 -9.45 4.98 3.36
CA PHE A 334 -10.32 4.46 2.31
C PHE A 334 -11.56 5.34 2.12
N GLU A 335 -12.24 5.71 3.21
CA GLU A 335 -13.40 6.61 3.16
C GLU A 335 -13.03 7.97 2.55
N TYR A 336 -11.87 8.52 2.91
CA TYR A 336 -11.36 9.75 2.31
C TYR A 336 -11.27 9.63 0.79
N VAL A 337 -10.66 8.55 0.27
CA VAL A 337 -10.52 8.38 -1.18
C VAL A 337 -11.86 8.13 -1.85
N PHE A 338 -12.69 7.22 -1.36
CA PHE A 338 -13.98 6.91 -1.97
C PHE A 338 -14.93 8.11 -1.97
N ASN A 339 -14.83 9.01 -0.99
CA ASN A 339 -15.69 10.18 -0.87
C ASN A 339 -15.20 11.38 -1.68
N ASN A 340 -13.90 11.50 -1.95
CA ASN A 340 -13.32 12.71 -2.55
C ASN A 340 -12.79 12.53 -3.97
N PHE A 341 -12.64 11.29 -4.44
CA PHE A 341 -12.13 11.01 -5.79
C PHE A 341 -13.19 10.35 -6.65
N GLN A 342 -13.00 10.48 -7.96
CA GLN A 342 -13.82 9.84 -8.99
C GLN A 342 -12.93 9.12 -10.00
N LYS A 343 -13.42 7.98 -10.49
CA LYS A 343 -12.82 7.25 -11.60
C LYS A 343 -13.54 7.67 -12.88
N ILE A 344 -12.79 8.14 -13.87
CA ILE A 344 -13.29 8.60 -15.15
C ILE A 344 -12.70 7.72 -16.24
N SER A 345 -13.56 7.03 -17.00
CA SER A 345 -13.14 6.26 -18.19
C SER A 345 -12.67 7.21 -19.27
N VAL A 346 -11.46 6.97 -19.79
CA VAL A 346 -10.91 7.77 -20.89
C VAL A 346 -11.71 7.56 -22.18
N ALA A 347 -12.33 6.39 -22.37
CA ALA A 347 -13.13 6.08 -23.54
C ALA A 347 -14.44 6.86 -23.60
N ASP A 348 -15.00 7.24 -22.42
CA ASP A 348 -16.29 7.93 -22.33
C ASP A 348 -16.15 9.46 -22.51
N GLU A 349 -14.94 10.00 -22.36
CA GLU A 349 -14.67 11.41 -22.47
C GLU A 349 -14.45 11.84 -23.92
N LYS A 350 -15.18 12.88 -24.33
CA LYS A 350 -14.91 13.52 -25.62
C LYS A 350 -13.55 14.20 -25.56
N LYS A 351 -12.70 13.88 -26.52
CA LYS A 351 -11.32 14.38 -26.64
C LYS A 351 -11.19 15.88 -26.37
N PRO A 352 -10.09 16.33 -25.78
CA PRO A 352 -9.65 17.73 -25.91
C PRO A 352 -9.48 18.04 -27.42
N ALA A 353 -10.01 19.18 -27.87
CA ALA A 353 -10.03 19.57 -29.29
C ALA A 353 -8.65 19.69 -29.94
N GLU A 354 -7.57 19.55 -29.19
CA GLU A 354 -6.19 19.71 -29.64
C GLU A 354 -5.46 18.40 -29.97
N VAL A 355 -6.05 17.23 -29.71
CA VAL A 355 -5.47 15.92 -30.09
C VAL A 355 -5.81 15.64 -31.54
N LYS A 356 -5.31 16.48 -32.47
CA LYS A 356 -5.56 16.36 -33.92
C LYS A 356 -4.76 15.25 -34.59
N GLU A 357 -3.84 14.58 -33.93
CA GLU A 357 -2.83 13.73 -34.56
C GLU A 357 -2.96 12.24 -34.22
N PHE A 358 -3.95 11.82 -33.44
CA PHE A 358 -4.05 10.45 -33.02
C PHE A 358 -5.20 9.66 -33.64
N ILE A 359 -4.85 8.67 -34.42
CA ILE A 359 -5.49 7.40 -34.75
C ILE A 359 -6.71 7.43 -35.71
N SER A 360 -6.53 6.86 -36.86
CA SER A 360 -7.56 6.13 -37.55
C SER A 360 -7.35 4.63 -37.32
N VAL A 361 -8.29 3.93 -36.73
CA VAL A 361 -8.35 2.48 -36.83
C VAL A 361 -9.26 2.16 -38.01
N SER A 362 -8.72 1.57 -39.04
CA SER A 362 -9.52 0.89 -40.07
C SER A 362 -9.98 -0.43 -39.43
N ASP A 363 -11.08 -0.42 -38.73
CA ASP A 363 -11.75 -1.64 -38.32
C ASP A 363 -12.93 -1.86 -39.27
N GLU A 364 -12.92 -2.97 -39.96
CA GLU A 364 -13.97 -3.36 -40.95
C GLU A 364 -15.26 -3.86 -40.28
N SER A 365 -15.46 -3.62 -38.97
CA SER A 365 -16.68 -3.98 -38.28
C SER A 365 -17.80 -2.96 -38.52
N GLU A 366 -19.01 -3.44 -38.85
CA GLU A 366 -20.17 -2.63 -39.26
C GLU A 366 -20.66 -1.62 -38.18
N ASP A 367 -20.19 -1.70 -36.95
CA ASP A 367 -20.52 -0.77 -35.86
C ASP A 367 -19.73 0.55 -35.90
N ALA A 368 -18.70 0.65 -36.74
CA ALA A 368 -17.89 1.86 -36.90
C ALA A 368 -18.49 2.92 -37.83
N ARG A 369 -19.64 2.65 -38.47
CA ARG A 369 -20.24 3.54 -39.51
C ARG A 369 -20.98 4.76 -38.95
N SER A 370 -21.17 4.88 -37.62
CA SER A 370 -21.91 6.03 -37.05
C SER A 370 -21.04 7.21 -36.60
N ALA A 371 -19.73 7.13 -36.73
CA ALA A 371 -18.79 8.16 -36.24
C ALA A 371 -18.00 8.86 -37.35
N GLN A 372 -18.60 8.99 -38.58
CA GLN A 372 -17.98 9.76 -39.63
C GLN A 372 -18.30 11.24 -39.56
N THR A 373 -17.54 11.98 -38.77
CA THR A 373 -17.32 13.43 -38.96
C THR A 373 -15.86 13.74 -38.67
N GLY A 374 -15.13 13.85 -39.74
CA GLY A 374 -13.85 14.52 -40.01
C GLY A 374 -12.92 14.85 -38.81
N GLY A 375 -11.96 13.99 -38.55
CA GLY A 375 -10.84 14.26 -37.63
C GLY A 375 -10.24 12.95 -37.16
N ASN A 376 -8.94 12.83 -37.18
CA ASN A 376 -8.19 11.65 -36.75
C ASN A 376 -8.68 11.17 -35.37
N GLU A 377 -9.25 9.95 -35.30
CA GLU A 377 -9.85 9.43 -34.10
C GLU A 377 -8.87 8.48 -33.36
N TYR A 378 -8.67 8.73 -32.10
CA TYR A 378 -7.97 7.91 -31.14
C TYR A 378 -8.95 6.93 -30.48
N ARG A 379 -8.60 5.65 -30.39
CA ARG A 379 -9.37 4.65 -29.66
C ARG A 379 -8.47 3.97 -28.63
N PRO A 380 -8.75 4.08 -27.32
CA PRO A 380 -8.10 3.24 -26.33
C PRO A 380 -8.34 1.77 -26.65
N LEU A 381 -7.29 0.93 -26.55
CA LEU A 381 -7.38 -0.52 -26.75
C LEU A 381 -7.87 -1.24 -25.51
N GLU A 382 -7.72 -0.62 -24.36
CA GLU A 382 -8.15 -1.12 -23.05
C GLU A 382 -8.97 -0.05 -22.34
N ASP A 383 -9.67 -0.45 -21.26
CA ASP A 383 -10.45 0.42 -20.40
C ASP A 383 -9.54 1.34 -19.57
N GLY A 384 -8.82 2.24 -20.24
CA GLY A 384 -8.01 3.27 -19.63
C GLY A 384 -8.88 4.22 -18.81
N TYR A 385 -8.36 4.65 -17.68
CA TYR A 385 -9.05 5.58 -16.80
C TYR A 385 -8.09 6.50 -16.05
N VAL A 386 -8.64 7.59 -15.55
CA VAL A 386 -7.97 8.47 -14.60
C VAL A 386 -8.73 8.49 -13.29
N ILE A 387 -8.02 8.72 -12.17
CA ILE A 387 -8.62 9.01 -10.88
C ILE A 387 -8.27 10.44 -10.50
N LEU A 388 -9.31 11.25 -10.36
CA LEU A 388 -9.19 12.68 -10.09
C LEU A 388 -10.00 13.07 -8.86
N PRO A 389 -9.62 14.15 -8.16
CA PRO A 389 -10.53 14.81 -7.22
C PRO A 389 -11.89 15.08 -7.88
N LYS A 390 -13.00 14.95 -7.13
CA LYS A 390 -14.36 15.13 -7.69
C LYS A 390 -14.62 16.48 -8.33
N ASP A 391 -13.90 17.50 -7.87
CA ASP A 391 -14.03 18.88 -8.37
C ASP A 391 -13.09 19.19 -9.55
N VAL A 392 -12.32 18.16 -10.03
CA VAL A 392 -11.39 18.30 -11.15
C VAL A 392 -11.95 17.58 -12.36
N SER A 393 -11.89 18.26 -13.50
CA SER A 393 -12.34 17.71 -14.78
C SER A 393 -11.21 16.93 -15.46
N TYR A 394 -11.57 15.88 -16.21
CA TYR A 394 -10.64 15.19 -17.14
C TYR A 394 -9.91 16.16 -18.08
N LYS A 395 -10.57 17.27 -18.48
CA LYS A 395 -9.98 18.29 -19.36
C LYS A 395 -8.83 19.07 -18.74
N ASP A 396 -8.72 19.02 -17.41
CA ASP A 396 -7.65 19.69 -16.66
C ASP A 396 -6.38 18.81 -16.56
N THR A 397 -6.42 17.57 -17.09
CA THR A 397 -5.24 16.69 -17.11
C THR A 397 -4.33 17.04 -18.29
N ASP A 398 -3.02 16.93 -18.04
CA ASP A 398 -2.00 16.83 -19.09
C ASP A 398 -1.78 15.35 -19.42
N TYR A 399 -1.15 15.08 -20.59
CA TYR A 399 -0.79 13.73 -20.95
C TYR A 399 0.55 13.69 -21.69
N GLU A 400 1.21 12.55 -21.60
CA GLU A 400 2.36 12.23 -22.45
C GLU A 400 2.19 10.82 -23.04
N ILE A 401 2.78 10.61 -24.22
CA ILE A 401 2.76 9.31 -24.86
C ILE A 401 4.10 8.64 -24.61
N THR A 402 4.02 7.42 -24.14
CA THR A 402 5.17 6.60 -23.80
C THR A 402 5.08 5.24 -24.45
N ASP A 403 6.21 4.55 -24.55
CA ASP A 403 6.24 3.14 -24.88
C ASP A 403 5.57 2.74 -26.22
N VAL A 404 5.78 3.53 -27.26
CA VAL A 404 5.24 3.22 -28.59
C VAL A 404 6.04 2.08 -29.23
N ASP A 405 5.34 0.98 -29.53
CA ASP A 405 5.86 -0.10 -30.36
C ASP A 405 5.60 0.23 -31.84
N GLU A 406 6.65 0.55 -32.58
CA GLU A 406 6.56 0.92 -33.99
C GLU A 406 6.02 -0.21 -34.87
N LYS A 407 6.06 -1.48 -34.44
CA LYS A 407 5.61 -2.62 -35.22
C LYS A 407 4.11 -2.85 -35.07
N THR A 408 3.60 -2.77 -33.86
CA THR A 408 2.18 -2.97 -33.53
C THR A 408 1.38 -1.68 -33.66
N GLY A 409 2.04 -0.54 -33.55
CA GLY A 409 1.42 0.77 -33.45
C GLY A 409 0.77 1.02 -32.10
N GLU A 410 1.04 0.19 -31.09
CA GLU A 410 0.51 0.34 -29.75
C GLU A 410 1.44 1.17 -28.87
N GLY A 411 0.88 1.89 -27.91
CA GLY A 411 1.64 2.64 -26.94
C GLY A 411 0.77 3.06 -25.77
N THR A 412 1.39 3.67 -24.75
CA THR A 412 0.74 4.11 -23.53
C THR A 412 0.59 5.62 -23.52
N ILE A 413 -0.60 6.09 -23.16
CA ILE A 413 -0.85 7.48 -22.78
C ILE A 413 -0.85 7.54 -21.27
N GLN A 414 0.05 8.33 -20.72
CA GLN A 414 0.13 8.59 -19.29
C GLN A 414 -0.52 9.93 -19.00
N TYR A 415 -1.53 9.95 -18.11
CA TYR A 415 -2.20 11.17 -17.70
C TYR A 415 -1.61 11.70 -16.39
N THR A 416 -1.44 13.02 -16.34
CA THR A 416 -0.99 13.72 -15.13
C THR A 416 -1.94 14.87 -14.80
N TYR A 417 -2.05 15.20 -13.53
CA TYR A 417 -2.74 16.40 -13.06
C TYR A 417 -1.81 17.13 -12.08
N ASP A 418 -1.51 18.38 -12.37
CA ASP A 418 -0.53 19.20 -11.63
C ASP A 418 0.83 18.46 -11.40
N GLY A 419 1.27 17.71 -12.42
CA GLY A 419 2.51 16.92 -12.37
C GLY A 419 2.41 15.58 -11.64
N HIS A 420 1.26 15.23 -11.08
CA HIS A 420 1.02 13.94 -10.42
C HIS A 420 0.37 12.95 -11.41
N PRO A 421 0.88 11.71 -11.51
CA PRO A 421 0.25 10.67 -12.32
C PRO A 421 -1.14 10.34 -11.77
N VAL A 422 -2.15 10.40 -12.63
CA VAL A 422 -3.56 10.17 -12.26
C VAL A 422 -4.23 9.06 -13.04
N GLY A 423 -3.55 8.50 -14.07
CA GLY A 423 -4.08 7.40 -14.83
C GLY A 423 -3.30 7.11 -16.10
N SER A 424 -3.72 6.07 -16.81
CA SER A 424 -3.12 5.68 -18.07
C SER A 424 -4.14 4.99 -18.97
N ALA A 425 -3.87 4.97 -20.27
CA ALA A 425 -4.60 4.19 -21.27
C ALA A 425 -3.65 3.62 -22.31
N THR A 426 -3.89 2.40 -22.76
CA THR A 426 -3.23 1.85 -23.95
C THR A 426 -3.93 2.36 -25.19
N ALA A 427 -3.17 2.77 -26.20
CA ALA A 427 -3.69 3.32 -27.42
C ALA A 427 -3.02 2.74 -28.67
N LYS A 428 -3.76 2.72 -29.77
CA LYS A 428 -3.21 2.42 -31.09
C LYS A 428 -2.99 3.71 -31.87
N PHE A 429 -1.81 3.88 -32.47
CA PHE A 429 -1.38 5.09 -33.16
C PHE A 429 -1.43 4.91 -34.69
N THR A 430 -1.69 6.00 -35.42
CA THR A 430 -1.72 5.98 -36.87
C THR A 430 -0.32 5.76 -37.45
N GLU A 431 -0.27 5.20 -38.68
CA GLU A 431 0.99 5.07 -39.43
C GLU A 431 1.66 6.43 -39.66
N GLU A 432 0.87 7.50 -39.87
CA GLU A 432 1.39 8.86 -40.00
C GLU A 432 2.12 9.34 -38.75
N TYR A 433 1.57 9.06 -37.58
CA TYR A 433 2.21 9.39 -36.30
C TYR A 433 3.49 8.57 -36.09
N LEU A 434 3.44 7.26 -36.37
CA LEU A 434 4.62 6.39 -36.27
C LEU A 434 5.75 6.81 -37.20
N GLN A 435 5.43 7.27 -38.45
CA GLN A 435 6.42 7.83 -39.37
C GLN A 435 7.03 9.15 -38.85
N LYS A 436 6.24 10.00 -38.16
CA LYS A 436 6.76 11.23 -37.56
C LYS A 436 7.73 10.94 -36.42
N ILE A 437 7.43 9.96 -35.58
CA ILE A 437 8.33 9.52 -34.48
C ILE A 437 9.63 8.94 -35.05
N SER A 438 9.54 8.02 -36.02
CA SER A 438 10.69 7.33 -36.59
C SER A 438 11.63 8.27 -37.34
N THR A 439 11.10 9.35 -37.93
CA THR A 439 11.91 10.38 -38.62
C THR A 439 12.51 11.43 -37.71
N GLY A 440 12.28 11.36 -36.40
CA GLY A 440 12.83 12.30 -35.42
C GLY A 440 12.26 13.72 -35.52
N LYS A 441 11.17 13.92 -36.25
CA LYS A 441 10.59 15.24 -36.53
C LYS A 441 9.68 15.80 -35.42
N GLU A 442 9.24 14.99 -34.47
CA GLU A 442 8.48 15.51 -33.32
C GLU A 442 8.74 14.68 -32.06
N ARG A 443 9.35 15.32 -31.07
CA ARG A 443 9.03 15.07 -29.66
C ARG A 443 7.89 16.03 -29.35
N VAL A 444 6.68 15.53 -29.23
CA VAL A 444 5.54 16.36 -28.85
C VAL A 444 5.66 16.69 -27.35
N ASP A 445 6.40 17.73 -27.05
CA ASP A 445 6.31 18.45 -25.79
C ASP A 445 5.09 19.40 -25.91
N ASN A 446 3.90 18.94 -25.62
CA ASN A 446 2.74 19.81 -25.42
C ASN A 446 2.87 20.52 -24.06
N LYS A 447 3.88 21.38 -23.92
CA LYS A 447 3.95 22.36 -22.84
C LYS A 447 3.10 23.55 -23.24
N LYS A 448 1.97 23.77 -22.53
CA LYS A 448 1.48 25.14 -22.37
C LYS A 448 2.63 25.96 -21.78
N GLU A 449 3.15 26.91 -22.55
CA GLU A 449 4.06 27.92 -22.03
C GLU A 449 3.39 28.66 -20.89
N ASN A 450 4.10 28.78 -19.77
CA ASN A 450 3.81 29.45 -18.50
C ASN A 450 3.36 28.58 -17.33
N VAL A 451 4.27 27.78 -16.80
CA VAL A 451 4.34 27.56 -15.35
C VAL A 451 5.81 27.64 -14.93
N ASP A 452 6.08 28.60 -14.07
CA ASP A 452 7.37 28.87 -13.45
C ASP A 452 7.86 27.62 -12.67
N ASN A 453 8.92 26.97 -13.17
CA ASN A 453 9.53 25.78 -12.60
C ASN A 453 10.38 26.14 -11.35
N SER A 454 9.78 26.71 -10.31
CA SER A 454 10.48 27.04 -9.05
C SER A 454 10.24 26.08 -7.89
N TRP A 455 10.07 24.79 -8.16
CA TRP A 455 10.11 23.77 -7.10
C TRP A 455 11.49 23.07 -7.07
N THR A 456 12.51 23.82 -6.63
CA THR A 456 13.74 23.22 -6.14
C THR A 456 13.57 22.95 -4.66
N THR A 457 13.43 21.70 -4.29
CA THR A 457 13.65 21.26 -2.91
C THR A 457 15.06 21.65 -2.48
N LYS A 458 15.15 22.63 -1.60
CA LYS A 458 16.37 22.85 -0.83
C LYS A 458 16.46 21.74 0.22
N ASN A 459 17.14 20.64 -0.14
CA ASN A 459 18.02 19.95 0.80
C ASN A 459 18.77 18.84 0.07
N SER A 460 20.10 18.94 0.17
CA SER A 460 21.15 17.95 -0.05
C SER A 460 21.15 17.09 -1.33
N GLY A 461 21.91 17.55 -2.31
CA GLY A 461 22.82 16.71 -3.11
C GLY A 461 22.22 15.62 -3.96
N GLY A 462 21.57 15.97 -5.09
CA GLY A 462 21.24 15.01 -6.12
C GLY A 462 20.02 15.46 -6.91
N LYS A 463 20.21 16.20 -8.00
CA LYS A 463 19.13 16.54 -8.92
C LYS A 463 18.68 15.29 -9.67
N LEU A 464 17.61 14.65 -9.23
CA LEU A 464 16.83 13.74 -10.06
C LEU A 464 15.51 14.44 -10.39
N SER A 465 15.27 14.70 -11.69
CA SER A 465 14.00 15.25 -12.14
C SER A 465 12.91 14.18 -12.06
N ALA A 466 11.66 14.57 -11.81
CA ALA A 466 10.50 13.64 -11.85
C ALA A 466 10.50 12.77 -13.12
N LYS A 467 11.01 13.31 -14.24
CA LYS A 467 11.19 12.61 -15.50
C LYS A 467 12.14 11.40 -15.40
N SER A 468 13.20 11.45 -14.55
CA SER A 468 14.15 10.35 -14.39
C SER A 468 13.59 9.21 -13.54
N ILE A 469 12.70 9.50 -12.59
CA ILE A 469 12.08 8.51 -11.70
C ILE A 469 11.06 7.67 -12.50
N TRP A 470 10.24 8.30 -13.33
CA TRP A 470 9.23 7.63 -14.14
C TRP A 470 9.81 6.88 -15.37
N THR A 471 10.79 7.44 -16.03
CA THR A 471 11.47 6.77 -17.16
C THR A 471 12.16 5.47 -16.71
N ASN A 472 12.73 5.47 -15.50
CA ASN A 472 13.29 4.25 -14.90
C ASN A 472 12.21 3.24 -14.51
N PHE A 473 11.04 3.70 -14.02
CA PHE A 473 9.90 2.83 -13.69
C PHE A 473 9.39 2.09 -14.92
N LEU A 474 9.17 2.81 -16.02
CA LEU A 474 8.64 2.24 -17.27
C LEU A 474 9.65 1.35 -18.02
N GLN A 475 10.96 1.71 -18.01
CA GLN A 475 11.99 0.84 -18.62
C GLN A 475 12.14 -0.50 -17.90
N LYS A 476 11.94 -0.52 -16.57
CA LYS A 476 12.06 -1.75 -15.79
C LYS A 476 10.80 -2.62 -15.88
N ALA A 477 9.61 -2.02 -16.00
CA ALA A 477 8.38 -2.76 -16.26
C ALA A 477 8.44 -3.53 -17.59
N LYS A 478 9.10 -2.97 -18.62
CA LYS A 478 9.32 -3.66 -19.91
C LYS A 478 10.22 -4.88 -19.82
N ALA A 479 11.24 -4.85 -18.97
CA ALA A 479 12.13 -6.01 -18.81
C ALA A 479 11.39 -7.23 -18.24
N ALA A 480 10.36 -7.01 -17.42
CA ALA A 480 9.52 -8.07 -16.86
C ALA A 480 8.52 -8.66 -17.88
N TRP A 481 8.13 -7.90 -18.92
CA TRP A 481 7.20 -8.37 -19.96
C TRP A 481 7.88 -9.14 -21.11
N ALA A 482 9.19 -9.03 -21.25
CA ALA A 482 9.95 -9.69 -22.34
C ALA A 482 10.25 -11.19 -22.08
N PHE A 483 9.89 -11.73 -20.93
CA PHE A 483 10.13 -13.12 -20.53
C PHE A 483 8.86 -13.89 -20.13
N SER A 484 7.67 -13.41 -20.48
CA SER A 484 6.43 -14.17 -20.35
C SER A 484 5.94 -14.69 -21.70
#